data_2b1e9d156f23716302d3f23d9aeb6510
#
_entry.id   2b1e9d156f23716302d3f23d9aeb6510
#
_cell.length_a   1.000
_cell.length_b   1.000
_cell.length_c   1.000
_cell.angle_alpha   90.00
_cell.angle_beta   90.00
_cell.angle_gamma   90.00
#
_symmetry.space_group_name_H-M   'P 1'
#
loop_
_entity.id
_entity.type
_entity.pdbx_description
1 polymer ?
#
loop_
_entity_poly.entity_id
_entity_poly.type
_entity_poly.pdbx_seq_one_letter_code
_entity_poly.pdbx_strand_id
1 'polypeptide(L)'
;MGAAKYIWIDDSLKPASEGVVPFVSAAVQYGFSVFEGIRCYSTDKGPAVFRMDEHVKRLLDSAHIVGFRELPVTAELVKKAINQTIAANEYSACYIRPMIYLDGGMSLTVEAGTPRFVVAVWEWKAFLGAEAKERGIRANIASFTRLHPNIMMTKAKVAGNYVSSILAKTESHRAGFDEAIMLGPDGYVAECTGENLFMVRNGRIHTTPRAGILEGITRDALVTLAGDLGYEVKEEPISRDQLYIADEVFVCGTAAEVVALCEIDWRKIGAGKMGPVTRAIQQEFEKLVSGKHARSAAWLAPVPAMDPATAR
;
A
#
# COMPACT_ATOMS: atom_id res chain seq x y z
N MET A 1 -19.59 0.49 0.96
CA MET A 1 -18.68 1.55 1.40
C MET A 1 -19.52 2.81 1.58
N GLY A 2 -19.46 3.46 2.76
CA GLY A 2 -20.06 4.78 2.95
C GLY A 2 -19.35 5.75 2.01
N ALA A 3 -20.09 6.45 1.17
CA ALA A 3 -19.52 7.46 0.29
C ALA A 3 -19.04 8.63 1.13
N ALA A 4 -17.82 9.10 0.89
CA ALA A 4 -17.32 10.32 1.50
C ALA A 4 -18.22 11.51 1.10
N LYS A 5 -18.39 12.47 2.01
CA LYS A 5 -19.13 13.71 1.74
C LYS A 5 -18.27 14.70 0.94
N TYR A 6 -16.97 14.71 1.22
CA TYR A 6 -16.00 15.67 0.68
C TYR A 6 -14.77 14.95 0.10
N ILE A 7 -14.20 15.59 -0.91
CA ILE A 7 -12.95 15.23 -1.57
C ILE A 7 -12.07 16.49 -1.67
N TRP A 8 -10.76 16.33 -1.64
CA TRP A 8 -9.85 17.43 -1.97
C TRP A 8 -9.53 17.40 -3.45
N ILE A 9 -9.67 18.53 -4.13
CA ILE A 9 -9.32 18.69 -5.54
C ILE A 9 -8.42 19.92 -5.65
N ASP A 10 -7.22 19.75 -6.17
CA ASP A 10 -6.15 20.74 -6.35
C ASP A 10 -5.80 21.52 -5.08
N ASP A 11 -6.54 22.54 -4.73
CA ASP A 11 -6.25 23.49 -3.65
C ASP A 11 -7.32 23.55 -2.54
N SER A 12 -8.44 22.87 -2.70
CA SER A 12 -9.59 23.01 -1.79
C SER A 12 -10.44 21.76 -1.62
N LEU A 13 -11.18 21.71 -0.51
CA LEU A 13 -12.25 20.74 -0.29
C LEU A 13 -13.45 21.05 -1.21
N LYS A 14 -14.00 20.01 -1.81
CA LYS A 14 -15.17 20.02 -2.66
C LYS A 14 -16.18 18.95 -2.22
N PRO A 15 -17.46 19.07 -2.53
CA PRO A 15 -18.39 17.95 -2.46
C PRO A 15 -17.84 16.75 -3.26
N ALA A 16 -17.97 15.54 -2.73
CA ALA A 16 -17.42 14.35 -3.38
C ALA A 16 -18.03 14.09 -4.77
N SER A 17 -19.24 14.61 -5.03
CA SER A 17 -19.88 14.57 -6.35
C SER A 17 -19.13 15.35 -7.44
N GLU A 18 -18.27 16.29 -7.07
CA GLU A 18 -17.43 17.05 -8.00
C GLU A 18 -16.13 16.31 -8.34
N GLY A 19 -15.85 15.18 -7.66
CA GLY A 19 -14.67 14.34 -7.89
C GLY A 19 -14.78 13.55 -9.19
N VAL A 20 -14.77 14.24 -10.32
CA VAL A 20 -14.81 13.66 -11.66
C VAL A 20 -13.50 13.86 -12.40
N VAL A 21 -13.10 12.86 -13.17
CA VAL A 21 -11.92 12.94 -14.04
C VAL A 21 -12.40 13.03 -15.48
N PRO A 22 -11.89 14.00 -16.27
CA PRO A 22 -12.25 14.09 -17.67
C PRO A 22 -11.95 12.79 -18.42
N PHE A 23 -12.90 12.34 -19.24
CA PHE A 23 -12.71 11.11 -20.02
C PHE A 23 -11.47 11.22 -20.93
N VAL A 24 -11.25 12.39 -21.53
CA VAL A 24 -10.06 12.68 -22.34
C VAL A 24 -8.95 13.18 -21.43
N SER A 25 -8.31 12.26 -20.72
CA SER A 25 -7.13 12.51 -19.89
C SER A 25 -6.15 11.35 -20.02
N ALA A 26 -4.86 11.60 -19.90
CA ALA A 26 -3.84 10.53 -19.91
C ALA A 26 -4.02 9.56 -18.74
N ALA A 27 -4.59 10.02 -17.64
CA ALA A 27 -4.93 9.18 -16.51
C ALA A 27 -5.95 8.08 -16.88
N VAL A 28 -7.02 8.45 -17.60
CA VAL A 28 -8.07 7.51 -18.00
C VAL A 28 -7.64 6.69 -19.22
N GLN A 29 -7.02 7.32 -20.21
CA GLN A 29 -6.66 6.67 -21.46
C GLN A 29 -5.45 5.72 -21.35
N TYR A 30 -4.47 6.07 -20.50
CA TYR A 30 -3.19 5.37 -20.41
C TYR A 30 -2.80 4.92 -18.99
N GLY A 31 -3.64 5.21 -17.99
CA GLY A 31 -3.34 4.91 -16.58
C GLY A 31 -2.19 5.78 -16.03
N PHE A 32 -1.90 6.95 -16.65
CA PHE A 32 -0.78 7.79 -16.29
C PHE A 32 -1.11 8.67 -15.07
N SER A 33 -0.91 8.10 -13.91
CA SER A 33 -1.06 8.75 -12.61
C SER A 33 -0.20 8.05 -11.55
N VAL A 34 0.15 8.78 -10.51
CA VAL A 34 0.82 8.24 -9.31
C VAL A 34 -0.08 8.43 -8.11
N PHE A 35 -0.02 7.48 -7.18
CA PHE A 35 -0.92 7.51 -6.01
C PHE A 35 -0.26 6.94 -4.76
N GLU A 36 -0.87 7.22 -3.64
CA GLU A 36 -0.58 6.54 -2.40
C GLU A 36 -1.79 5.80 -1.83
N GLY A 37 -1.50 4.82 -1.02
CA GLY A 37 -2.45 4.17 -0.16
C GLY A 37 -1.99 4.34 1.27
N ILE A 38 -2.75 5.08 2.07
CA ILE A 38 -2.40 5.45 3.43
C ILE A 38 -3.55 5.05 4.35
N ARG A 39 -3.25 4.75 5.61
CA ARG A 39 -4.27 4.46 6.62
C ARG A 39 -4.28 5.53 7.70
N CYS A 40 -5.48 6.00 8.02
CA CYS A 40 -5.79 6.63 9.29
C CYS A 40 -6.33 5.58 10.23
N TYR A 41 -5.80 5.53 11.44
CA TYR A 41 -6.22 4.62 12.51
C TYR A 41 -6.86 5.37 13.67
N SER A 42 -7.85 4.75 14.27
CA SER A 42 -8.43 5.25 15.52
C SER A 42 -7.51 4.90 16.68
N THR A 43 -7.11 5.92 17.45
CA THR A 43 -6.31 5.76 18.67
C THR A 43 -7.03 6.37 19.88
N ASP A 44 -6.54 6.08 21.08
CA ASP A 44 -7.08 6.66 22.32
C ASP A 44 -6.95 8.22 22.35
N LYS A 45 -6.10 8.79 21.48
CA LYS A 45 -5.87 10.23 21.31
C LYS A 45 -6.59 10.84 20.10
N GLY A 46 -7.46 10.07 19.43
CA GLY A 46 -8.14 10.47 18.22
C GLY A 46 -7.54 9.83 16.95
N PRO A 47 -8.01 10.23 15.76
CA PRO A 47 -7.53 9.70 14.48
C PRO A 47 -6.07 10.09 14.25
N ALA A 48 -5.27 9.14 13.73
CA ALA A 48 -3.86 9.37 13.42
C ALA A 48 -3.46 8.65 12.14
N VAL A 49 -2.69 9.33 11.29
CA VAL A 49 -2.22 8.80 10.00
C VAL A 49 -0.87 8.11 10.19
N PHE A 50 -0.77 6.86 9.76
CA PHE A 50 0.45 6.08 9.86
C PHE A 50 1.47 6.52 8.81
N ARG A 51 2.71 6.85 9.26
CA ARG A 51 3.87 7.19 8.42
C ARG A 51 3.54 8.24 7.33
N MET A 52 2.86 9.32 7.74
CA MET A 52 2.41 10.40 6.85
C MET A 52 3.54 10.95 5.98
N ASP A 53 4.68 11.25 6.59
CA ASP A 53 5.80 11.91 5.91
C ASP A 53 6.41 11.03 4.83
N GLU A 54 6.58 9.75 5.11
CA GLU A 54 7.14 8.80 4.15
C GLU A 54 6.19 8.52 2.99
N HIS A 55 4.89 8.46 3.25
CA HIS A 55 3.90 8.33 2.19
C HIS A 55 3.86 9.58 1.29
N VAL A 56 3.88 10.77 1.88
CA VAL A 56 3.92 12.02 1.13
C VAL A 56 5.20 12.11 0.31
N LYS A 57 6.35 11.79 0.91
CA LYS A 57 7.63 11.75 0.20
C LYS A 57 7.55 10.78 -0.99
N ARG A 58 7.05 9.55 -0.80
CA ARG A 58 6.97 8.55 -1.89
C ARG A 58 5.99 8.97 -2.99
N LEU A 59 4.91 9.68 -2.68
CA LEU A 59 4.03 10.25 -3.70
C LEU A 59 4.78 11.24 -4.59
N LEU A 60 5.55 12.16 -3.99
CA LEU A 60 6.33 13.17 -4.72
C LEU A 60 7.50 12.53 -5.50
N ASP A 61 8.20 11.57 -4.88
CA ASP A 61 9.25 10.78 -5.55
C ASP A 61 8.65 10.02 -6.77
N SER A 62 7.48 9.42 -6.62
CA SER A 62 6.79 8.72 -7.72
C SER A 62 6.47 9.67 -8.87
N ALA A 63 5.97 10.86 -8.56
CA ALA A 63 5.69 11.89 -9.57
C ALA A 63 6.98 12.37 -10.28
N HIS A 64 8.06 12.55 -9.53
CA HIS A 64 9.36 12.91 -10.10
C HIS A 64 9.91 11.81 -11.02
N ILE A 65 9.85 10.53 -10.59
CA ILE A 65 10.33 9.38 -11.37
C ILE A 65 9.61 9.27 -12.71
N VAL A 66 8.29 9.49 -12.76
CA VAL A 66 7.54 9.41 -14.03
C VAL A 66 7.57 10.69 -14.86
N GLY A 67 8.34 11.72 -14.42
CA GLY A 67 8.66 12.91 -15.20
C GLY A 67 7.70 14.08 -15.06
N PHE A 68 6.81 14.10 -14.04
CA PHE A 68 6.08 15.33 -13.74
C PHE A 68 7.05 16.43 -13.34
N ARG A 69 7.10 17.54 -14.10
CA ARG A 69 8.07 18.63 -13.88
C ARG A 69 7.58 19.69 -12.91
N GLU A 70 6.37 20.17 -13.12
CA GLU A 70 5.73 21.17 -12.27
C GLU A 70 4.59 20.52 -11.51
N LEU A 71 4.87 20.20 -10.25
CA LEU A 71 3.84 19.59 -9.40
C LEU A 71 2.93 20.68 -8.87
N PRO A 72 1.60 20.45 -8.87
CA PRO A 72 0.61 21.39 -8.33
C PRO A 72 0.64 21.43 -6.79
N VAL A 73 1.53 20.68 -6.16
CA VAL A 73 1.54 20.48 -4.70
C VAL A 73 2.95 20.47 -4.12
N THR A 74 3.05 20.96 -2.87
CA THR A 74 4.18 20.75 -1.96
C THR A 74 3.83 19.65 -0.96
N ALA A 75 4.83 19.15 -0.23
CA ALA A 75 4.62 18.18 0.84
C ALA A 75 3.63 18.68 1.89
N GLU A 76 3.73 19.96 2.27
CA GLU A 76 2.87 20.61 3.25
C GLU A 76 1.42 20.68 2.76
N LEU A 77 1.22 20.99 1.47
CA LEU A 77 -0.13 21.01 0.89
C LEU A 77 -0.76 19.61 0.86
N VAL A 78 0.02 18.58 0.52
CA VAL A 78 -0.46 17.19 0.55
C VAL A 78 -0.88 16.78 1.96
N LYS A 79 -0.07 17.06 2.98
CA LYS A 79 -0.41 16.79 4.39
C LYS A 79 -1.67 17.55 4.84
N LYS A 80 -1.77 18.83 4.49
CA LYS A 80 -2.94 19.66 4.77
C LYS A 80 -4.19 19.05 4.12
N ALA A 81 -4.12 18.70 2.84
CA ALA A 81 -5.22 18.11 2.08
C ALA A 81 -5.69 16.80 2.72
N ILE A 82 -4.76 15.91 3.10
CA ILE A 82 -5.08 14.66 3.78
C ILE A 82 -5.83 14.94 5.09
N ASN A 83 -5.26 15.79 5.97
CA ASN A 83 -5.85 16.09 7.28
C ASN A 83 -7.24 16.72 7.14
N GLN A 84 -7.40 17.71 6.27
CA GLN A 84 -8.68 18.36 6.07
C GLN A 84 -9.73 17.44 5.45
N THR A 85 -9.33 16.56 4.52
CA THR A 85 -10.27 15.61 3.94
C THR A 85 -10.75 14.58 4.98
N ILE A 86 -9.88 14.10 5.86
CA ILE A 86 -10.28 13.21 6.97
C ILE A 86 -11.24 13.92 7.92
N ALA A 87 -10.85 15.12 8.37
CA ALA A 87 -11.63 15.90 9.34
C ALA A 87 -13.01 16.30 8.80
N ALA A 88 -13.10 16.76 7.54
CA ALA A 88 -14.37 17.13 6.90
C ALA A 88 -15.33 15.94 6.73
N ASN A 89 -14.81 14.73 6.61
CA ASN A 89 -15.62 13.51 6.52
C ASN A 89 -15.86 12.85 7.89
N GLU A 90 -15.34 13.42 8.99
CA GLU A 90 -15.54 12.96 10.36
C GLU A 90 -15.10 11.50 10.59
N TYR A 91 -14.08 11.04 9.84
CA TYR A 91 -13.59 9.66 9.98
C TYR A 91 -12.62 9.52 11.17
N SER A 92 -12.91 8.58 12.05
CA SER A 92 -11.97 8.14 13.09
C SER A 92 -10.93 7.15 12.57
N ALA A 93 -11.27 6.41 11.52
CA ALA A 93 -10.39 5.49 10.80
C ALA A 93 -10.82 5.42 9.34
N CYS A 94 -9.87 5.49 8.40
CA CYS A 94 -10.18 5.44 6.97
C CYS A 94 -8.98 5.02 6.13
N TYR A 95 -9.26 4.67 4.88
CA TYR A 95 -8.26 4.60 3.82
C TYR A 95 -8.18 5.95 3.13
N ILE A 96 -6.97 6.36 2.76
CA ILE A 96 -6.67 7.65 2.15
C ILE A 96 -5.97 7.38 0.83
N ARG A 97 -6.46 8.02 -0.24
CA ARG A 97 -5.93 7.93 -1.59
C ARG A 97 -5.55 9.31 -2.13
N PRO A 98 -4.37 9.84 -1.81
CA PRO A 98 -3.84 10.95 -2.57
C PRO A 98 -3.34 10.46 -3.93
N MET A 99 -3.59 11.24 -4.97
CA MET A 99 -3.22 10.93 -6.35
C MET A 99 -2.80 12.21 -7.07
N ILE A 100 -1.75 12.10 -7.89
CA ILE A 100 -1.40 13.10 -8.89
C ILE A 100 -1.61 12.44 -10.25
N TYR A 101 -2.48 13.02 -11.07
CA TYR A 101 -2.82 12.49 -12.38
C TYR A 101 -2.62 13.53 -13.47
N LEU A 102 -2.37 13.08 -14.68
CA LEU A 102 -2.23 13.94 -15.85
C LEU A 102 -3.59 14.14 -16.52
N ASP A 103 -4.09 15.38 -16.46
CA ASP A 103 -5.31 15.80 -17.13
C ASP A 103 -5.00 16.40 -18.50
N GLY A 104 -5.92 16.22 -19.45
CA GLY A 104 -5.76 16.70 -20.82
C GLY A 104 -4.77 15.89 -21.66
N GLY A 105 -4.71 16.19 -22.93
CA GLY A 105 -3.72 15.70 -23.89
C GLY A 105 -3.85 14.23 -24.28
N MET A 106 -4.28 13.97 -25.52
CA MET A 106 -4.15 12.65 -26.17
C MET A 106 -2.74 12.50 -26.75
N SER A 107 -1.72 12.69 -25.92
CA SER A 107 -0.30 12.60 -26.28
C SER A 107 0.42 11.60 -25.37
N LEU A 108 1.52 11.05 -25.88
CA LEU A 108 2.41 10.17 -25.11
C LEU A 108 3.59 10.93 -24.48
N THR A 109 3.44 12.25 -24.31
CA THR A 109 4.41 13.10 -23.58
C THR A 109 3.75 13.73 -22.37
N VAL A 110 4.49 13.85 -21.27
CA VAL A 110 4.00 14.46 -20.02
C VAL A 110 3.66 15.94 -20.20
N GLU A 111 4.40 16.63 -21.08
CA GLU A 111 4.24 18.05 -21.36
C GLU A 111 2.90 18.40 -22.03
N ALA A 112 2.22 17.42 -22.58
CA ALA A 112 0.93 17.64 -23.27
C ALA A 112 -0.27 17.74 -22.31
N GLY A 113 -0.09 17.45 -21.03
CA GLY A 113 -1.15 17.51 -20.03
C GLY A 113 -0.81 18.42 -18.87
N THR A 114 -1.77 18.63 -17.99
CA THR A 114 -1.63 19.41 -16.76
C THR A 114 -1.72 18.46 -15.56
N PRO A 115 -0.72 18.42 -14.68
CA PRO A 115 -0.81 17.64 -13.44
C PRO A 115 -1.92 18.20 -12.53
N ARG A 116 -2.77 17.33 -12.03
CA ARG A 116 -3.85 17.64 -11.09
C ARG A 116 -3.67 16.79 -9.84
N PHE A 117 -4.13 17.31 -8.71
CA PHE A 117 -4.01 16.64 -7.41
C PHE A 117 -5.39 16.40 -6.78
N VAL A 118 -5.55 15.21 -6.20
CA VAL A 118 -6.79 14.83 -5.52
C VAL A 118 -6.48 14.00 -4.29
N VAL A 119 -7.29 14.16 -3.22
CA VAL A 119 -7.30 13.26 -2.06
C VAL A 119 -8.72 12.76 -1.83
N ALA A 120 -8.91 11.45 -1.94
CA ALA A 120 -10.15 10.78 -1.58
C ALA A 120 -9.96 9.96 -0.29
N VAL A 121 -10.99 9.86 0.52
CA VAL A 121 -11.03 9.03 1.74
C VAL A 121 -12.30 8.18 1.76
N TRP A 122 -12.23 7.01 2.38
CA TRP A 122 -13.41 6.16 2.60
C TRP A 122 -13.18 5.20 3.76
N GLU A 123 -14.28 4.75 4.34
CA GLU A 123 -14.21 3.67 5.32
C GLU A 123 -13.55 2.42 4.74
N TRP A 124 -12.62 1.88 5.48
CA TRP A 124 -11.91 0.68 5.07
C TRP A 124 -12.24 -0.50 5.98
N LYS A 125 -12.92 -1.47 5.43
CA LYS A 125 -13.06 -2.79 6.04
C LYS A 125 -11.82 -3.63 5.67
N ALA A 126 -11.47 -4.64 6.46
CA ALA A 126 -10.31 -5.48 6.20
C ALA A 126 -10.26 -5.96 4.73
N PHE A 127 -9.15 -5.66 4.02
CA PHE A 127 -8.99 -5.87 2.57
C PHE A 127 -9.19 -7.33 2.15
N LEU A 128 -8.65 -8.25 2.95
CA LEU A 128 -8.75 -9.70 2.73
C LEU A 128 -9.85 -10.35 3.59
N GLY A 129 -10.71 -9.54 4.22
CA GLY A 129 -11.71 -9.98 5.19
C GLY A 129 -11.18 -10.07 6.63
N ALA A 130 -12.06 -9.88 7.61
CA ALA A 130 -11.67 -9.92 9.02
C ALA A 130 -11.10 -11.29 9.43
N GLU A 131 -11.66 -12.37 8.88
CA GLU A 131 -11.21 -13.75 9.12
C GLU A 131 -9.80 -14.04 8.59
N ALA A 132 -9.37 -13.34 7.52
CA ALA A 132 -8.05 -13.54 6.92
C ALA A 132 -6.90 -13.21 7.89
N LYS A 133 -7.10 -12.22 8.77
CA LYS A 133 -6.12 -11.86 9.81
C LYS A 133 -5.87 -12.99 10.81
N GLU A 134 -6.89 -13.77 11.12
CA GLU A 134 -6.79 -14.86 12.11
C GLU A 134 -6.46 -16.21 11.45
N ARG A 135 -7.18 -16.52 10.37
CA ARG A 135 -7.07 -17.79 9.65
C ARG A 135 -5.84 -17.86 8.75
N GLY A 136 -5.36 -16.71 8.25
CA GLY A 136 -4.45 -16.65 7.12
C GLY A 136 -5.18 -16.87 5.79
N ILE A 137 -4.43 -16.77 4.69
CA ILE A 137 -4.95 -16.88 3.32
C ILE A 137 -4.18 -17.90 2.51
N ARG A 138 -4.71 -18.23 1.33
CA ARG A 138 -4.12 -19.13 0.35
C ARG A 138 -3.62 -18.33 -0.86
N ALA A 139 -2.44 -18.63 -1.34
CA ALA A 139 -1.86 -17.99 -2.52
C ALA A 139 -1.36 -19.02 -3.53
N ASN A 140 -1.18 -18.60 -4.78
CA ASN A 140 -0.42 -19.37 -5.76
C ASN A 140 0.61 -18.47 -6.46
N ILE A 141 1.60 -19.09 -7.08
CA ILE A 141 2.50 -18.38 -7.97
C ILE A 141 1.74 -18.12 -9.27
N ALA A 142 1.53 -16.85 -9.61
CA ALA A 142 0.86 -16.45 -10.83
C ALA A 142 1.67 -16.77 -12.08
N SER A 143 1.00 -16.92 -13.22
CA SER A 143 1.67 -17.02 -14.53
C SER A 143 2.25 -15.68 -14.97
N PHE A 144 1.73 -14.57 -14.45
CA PHE A 144 2.19 -13.22 -14.74
C PHE A 144 3.45 -12.88 -13.95
N THR A 145 4.46 -12.36 -14.64
CA THR A 145 5.72 -11.89 -14.05
C THR A 145 5.59 -10.45 -13.57
N ARG A 146 6.23 -10.12 -12.46
CA ARG A 146 6.36 -8.73 -11.99
C ARG A 146 7.16 -7.91 -12.99
N LEU A 147 6.86 -6.63 -13.07
CA LEU A 147 7.48 -5.72 -14.03
C LEU A 147 9.00 -5.67 -13.87
N HIS A 148 9.72 -5.73 -14.99
CA HIS A 148 11.15 -5.44 -15.01
C HIS A 148 11.38 -3.94 -14.74
N PRO A 149 12.36 -3.53 -13.89
CA PRO A 149 12.58 -2.13 -13.53
C PRO A 149 12.79 -1.19 -14.73
N ASN A 150 13.27 -1.71 -15.86
CA ASN A 150 13.47 -0.94 -17.10
C ASN A 150 12.28 -1.03 -18.09
N ILE A 151 11.21 -1.74 -17.73
CA ILE A 151 9.92 -1.69 -18.44
C ILE A 151 9.01 -0.69 -17.75
N MET A 152 8.89 -0.82 -16.43
CA MET A 152 8.14 0.10 -15.57
C MET A 152 8.87 0.26 -14.24
N MET A 153 9.18 1.49 -13.87
CA MET A 153 10.00 1.81 -12.69
C MET A 153 9.27 1.41 -11.39
N THR A 154 9.76 0.37 -10.73
CA THR A 154 9.09 -0.25 -9.57
C THR A 154 9.09 0.62 -8.31
N LYS A 155 9.94 1.67 -8.25
CA LYS A 155 9.97 2.61 -7.12
C LYS A 155 8.85 3.64 -7.18
N ALA A 156 8.29 3.90 -8.35
CA ALA A 156 7.13 4.77 -8.51
C ALA A 156 5.82 3.97 -8.36
N LYS A 157 4.92 4.49 -7.53
CA LYS A 157 3.59 3.89 -7.33
C LYS A 157 2.62 4.40 -8.41
N VAL A 158 2.76 3.85 -9.63
CA VAL A 158 2.01 4.24 -10.83
C VAL A 158 0.75 3.41 -10.97
N ALA A 159 -0.39 4.05 -11.26
CA ALA A 159 -1.68 3.34 -11.40
C ALA A 159 -1.66 2.31 -12.53
N GLY A 160 -1.07 2.63 -13.68
CA GLY A 160 -0.94 1.72 -14.82
C GLY A 160 -0.17 0.41 -14.52
N ASN A 161 0.74 0.44 -13.54
CA ASN A 161 1.48 -0.76 -13.12
C ASN A 161 0.57 -1.82 -12.50
N TYR A 162 -0.57 -1.41 -11.94
CA TYR A 162 -1.51 -2.33 -11.29
C TYR A 162 -2.33 -3.17 -12.27
N VAL A 163 -2.26 -2.92 -13.57
CA VAL A 163 -2.89 -3.78 -14.58
C VAL A 163 -2.34 -5.21 -14.47
N SER A 164 -1.00 -5.38 -14.36
CA SER A 164 -0.41 -6.72 -14.19
C SER A 164 -0.82 -7.37 -12.87
N SER A 165 -0.92 -6.59 -11.78
CA SER A 165 -1.42 -7.06 -10.49
C SER A 165 -2.88 -7.53 -10.57
N ILE A 166 -3.74 -6.78 -11.28
CA ILE A 166 -5.15 -7.15 -11.50
C ILE A 166 -5.26 -8.46 -12.29
N LEU A 167 -4.45 -8.62 -13.33
CA LEU A 167 -4.43 -9.85 -14.13
C LEU A 167 -4.01 -11.07 -13.29
N ALA A 168 -2.91 -10.95 -12.55
CA ALA A 168 -2.41 -12.00 -11.66
C ALA A 168 -3.42 -12.34 -10.56
N LYS A 169 -4.00 -11.33 -9.90
CA LYS A 169 -5.03 -11.52 -8.85
C LYS A 169 -6.27 -12.21 -9.41
N THR A 170 -6.71 -11.81 -10.60
CA THR A 170 -7.88 -12.39 -11.26
C THR A 170 -7.64 -13.86 -11.61
N GLU A 171 -6.46 -14.21 -12.11
CA GLU A 171 -6.07 -15.60 -12.39
C GLU A 171 -6.12 -16.44 -11.11
N SER A 172 -5.46 -15.96 -10.04
CA SER A 172 -5.41 -16.66 -8.76
C SER A 172 -6.80 -16.84 -8.15
N HIS A 173 -7.63 -15.80 -8.19
CA HIS A 173 -8.99 -15.87 -7.66
C HIS A 173 -9.85 -16.89 -8.42
N ARG A 174 -9.74 -16.96 -9.75
CA ARG A 174 -10.43 -17.98 -10.57
C ARG A 174 -9.94 -19.40 -10.28
N ALA A 175 -8.69 -19.55 -9.85
CA ALA A 175 -8.12 -20.83 -9.40
C ALA A 175 -8.45 -21.16 -7.94
N GLY A 176 -9.23 -20.32 -7.23
CA GLY A 176 -9.68 -20.55 -5.85
C GLY A 176 -8.68 -20.11 -4.78
N PHE A 177 -7.74 -19.24 -5.11
CA PHE A 177 -6.81 -18.63 -4.16
C PHE A 177 -7.22 -17.21 -3.79
N ASP A 178 -6.75 -16.75 -2.63
CA ASP A 178 -7.05 -15.42 -2.10
C ASP A 178 -6.08 -14.37 -2.63
N GLU A 179 -4.83 -14.77 -2.97
CA GLU A 179 -3.77 -13.86 -3.41
C GLU A 179 -2.85 -14.52 -4.45
N ALA A 180 -2.11 -13.68 -5.21
CA ALA A 180 -1.10 -14.09 -6.18
C ALA A 180 0.29 -13.67 -5.75
N ILE A 181 1.23 -14.61 -5.72
CA ILE A 181 2.66 -14.33 -5.61
C ILE A 181 3.22 -14.17 -7.02
N MET A 182 3.89 -13.06 -7.28
CA MET A 182 4.49 -12.77 -8.58
C MET A 182 6.01 -12.98 -8.52
N LEU A 183 6.55 -13.69 -9.50
CA LEU A 183 7.99 -13.80 -9.68
C LEU A 183 8.53 -12.59 -10.44
N GLY A 184 9.78 -12.23 -10.18
CA GLY A 184 10.53 -11.29 -11.00
C GLY A 184 10.91 -11.88 -12.35
N PRO A 185 11.41 -11.07 -13.30
CA PRO A 185 11.93 -11.54 -14.60
C PRO A 185 13.10 -12.52 -14.47
N ASP A 186 13.77 -12.52 -13.33
CA ASP A 186 14.88 -13.40 -12.96
C ASP A 186 14.40 -14.77 -12.41
N GLY A 187 13.09 -14.96 -12.26
CA GLY A 187 12.48 -16.19 -11.76
C GLY A 187 12.43 -16.31 -10.22
N TYR A 188 12.96 -15.33 -9.48
CA TYR A 188 12.84 -15.27 -8.03
C TYR A 188 11.53 -14.59 -7.61
N VAL A 189 11.11 -14.84 -6.37
CA VAL A 189 9.95 -14.17 -5.77
C VAL A 189 10.20 -12.67 -5.71
N ALA A 190 9.27 -11.88 -6.23
CA ALA A 190 9.29 -10.43 -6.11
C ALA A 190 8.40 -9.97 -4.95
N GLU A 191 7.12 -9.92 -5.17
CA GLU A 191 6.10 -9.47 -4.20
C GLU A 191 4.74 -10.06 -4.61
N CYS A 192 3.70 -9.84 -3.82
CA CYS A 192 2.33 -10.16 -4.20
C CYS A 192 1.71 -9.05 -5.05
N THR A 193 0.41 -9.11 -5.34
CA THR A 193 -0.25 -8.14 -6.22
C THR A 193 -0.31 -6.72 -5.64
N GLY A 194 -0.31 -6.59 -4.32
CA GLY A 194 -0.32 -5.31 -3.61
C GLY A 194 0.43 -5.33 -2.27
N GLU A 195 1.15 -6.42 -1.97
CA GLU A 195 1.84 -6.66 -0.70
C GLU A 195 3.28 -7.12 -0.91
N ASN A 196 4.17 -6.73 0.02
CA ASN A 196 5.50 -7.31 0.11
C ASN A 196 5.46 -8.63 0.89
N LEU A 197 6.40 -9.52 0.61
CA LEU A 197 6.44 -10.88 1.15
C LEU A 197 7.62 -11.08 2.10
N PHE A 198 7.36 -11.84 3.16
CA PHE A 198 8.34 -12.34 4.12
C PHE A 198 8.20 -13.84 4.28
N MET A 199 9.32 -14.51 4.51
CA MET A 199 9.44 -15.93 4.79
C MET A 199 10.19 -16.14 6.09
N VAL A 200 9.75 -17.06 6.93
CA VAL A 200 10.47 -17.49 8.13
C VAL A 200 11.05 -18.87 7.88
N ARG A 201 12.34 -19.03 8.14
CA ARG A 201 13.00 -20.31 8.05
C ARG A 201 14.10 -20.41 9.12
N ASN A 202 14.11 -21.50 9.89
CA ASN A 202 15.08 -21.76 10.96
C ASN A 202 15.23 -20.57 11.93
N GLY A 203 14.11 -19.96 12.32
CA GLY A 203 14.07 -18.85 13.28
C GLY A 203 14.51 -17.48 12.71
N ARG A 204 14.83 -17.38 11.42
CA ARG A 204 15.20 -16.13 10.74
C ARG A 204 14.09 -15.68 9.82
N ILE A 205 13.97 -14.38 9.66
CA ILE A 205 13.05 -13.77 8.71
C ILE A 205 13.81 -13.39 7.43
N HIS A 206 13.29 -13.80 6.30
CA HIS A 206 13.81 -13.46 4.99
C HIS A 206 12.78 -12.63 4.23
N THR A 207 13.24 -11.68 3.43
CA THR A 207 12.38 -10.88 2.56
C THR A 207 13.09 -10.59 1.25
N THR A 208 12.33 -10.30 0.20
CA THR A 208 12.87 -10.11 -1.14
C THR A 208 13.69 -8.82 -1.25
N PRO A 209 14.73 -8.79 -2.12
CA PRO A 209 15.55 -7.62 -2.35
C PRO A 209 14.71 -6.44 -2.88
N ARG A 210 15.10 -5.22 -2.52
CA ARG A 210 14.36 -4.00 -2.90
C ARG A 210 14.37 -3.72 -4.40
N ALA A 211 15.34 -4.24 -5.15
CA ALA A 211 15.58 -3.86 -6.55
C ALA A 211 14.35 -4.02 -7.45
N GLY A 212 13.62 -5.14 -7.33
CA GLY A 212 12.49 -5.50 -8.21
C GLY A 212 11.10 -5.21 -7.66
N ILE A 213 10.97 -4.60 -6.48
CA ILE A 213 9.70 -4.40 -5.77
C ILE A 213 9.40 -2.93 -5.50
N LEU A 214 8.15 -2.63 -5.15
CA LEU A 214 7.83 -1.37 -4.50
C LEU A 214 8.37 -1.39 -3.06
N GLU A 215 9.10 -0.36 -2.68
CA GLU A 215 9.59 -0.23 -1.30
C GLU A 215 8.44 0.10 -0.35
N GLY A 216 7.85 -0.95 0.23
CA GLY A 216 6.68 -0.83 1.09
C GLY A 216 7.01 -0.12 2.40
N ILE A 217 6.23 0.90 2.75
CA ILE A 217 6.37 1.62 4.03
C ILE A 217 5.97 0.69 5.19
N THR A 218 4.95 -0.15 5.00
CA THR A 218 4.62 -1.20 5.97
C THR A 218 5.75 -2.22 6.09
N ARG A 219 6.36 -2.64 4.95
CA ARG A 219 7.53 -3.53 4.96
C ARG A 219 8.68 -2.96 5.80
N ASP A 220 9.02 -1.69 5.61
CA ASP A 220 10.06 -0.99 6.38
C ASP A 220 9.73 -0.98 7.88
N ALA A 221 8.48 -0.70 8.22
CA ALA A 221 8.02 -0.75 9.60
C ALA A 221 8.15 -2.15 10.21
N LEU A 222 7.78 -3.22 9.46
CA LEU A 222 7.89 -4.59 9.95
C LEU A 222 9.32 -5.06 10.12
N VAL A 223 10.24 -4.64 9.25
CA VAL A 223 11.69 -4.92 9.43
C VAL A 223 12.18 -4.33 10.74
N THR A 224 11.77 -3.10 11.05
CA THR A 224 12.12 -2.43 12.31
C THR A 224 11.50 -3.13 13.52
N LEU A 225 10.19 -3.47 13.46
CA LEU A 225 9.50 -4.16 14.56
C LEU A 225 10.06 -5.57 14.80
N ALA A 226 10.43 -6.29 13.72
CA ALA A 226 11.09 -7.59 13.83
C ALA A 226 12.42 -7.47 14.57
N GLY A 227 13.22 -6.44 14.26
CA GLY A 227 14.45 -6.14 15.00
C GLY A 227 14.23 -5.83 16.48
N ASP A 228 13.18 -5.06 16.82
CA ASP A 228 12.79 -4.77 18.19
C ASP A 228 12.38 -6.04 18.96
N LEU A 229 11.83 -7.03 18.27
CA LEU A 229 11.51 -8.36 18.81
C LEU A 229 12.73 -9.32 18.88
N GLY A 230 13.90 -8.89 18.40
CA GLY A 230 15.12 -9.70 18.39
C GLY A 230 15.23 -10.66 17.19
N TYR A 231 14.40 -10.53 16.16
CA TYR A 231 14.54 -11.32 14.94
C TYR A 231 15.54 -10.68 13.98
N GLU A 232 16.42 -11.52 13.42
CA GLU A 232 17.27 -11.12 12.27
C GLU A 232 16.41 -11.12 11.00
N VAL A 233 16.43 -10.01 10.26
CA VAL A 233 15.77 -9.90 8.95
C VAL A 233 16.82 -9.81 7.86
N LYS A 234 16.78 -10.73 6.89
CA LYS A 234 17.71 -10.79 5.78
C LYS A 234 17.02 -10.50 4.46
N GLU A 235 17.57 -9.54 3.72
CA GLU A 235 17.13 -9.25 2.35
C GLU A 235 17.95 -10.10 1.38
N GLU A 236 17.31 -11.07 0.72
CA GLU A 236 17.97 -11.96 -0.24
C GLU A 236 16.96 -12.52 -1.27
N PRO A 237 17.44 -12.97 -2.45
CA PRO A 237 16.59 -13.67 -3.40
C PRO A 237 15.95 -14.91 -2.77
N ILE A 238 14.65 -15.06 -2.97
CA ILE A 238 13.86 -16.20 -2.48
C ILE A 238 13.35 -16.95 -3.72
N SER A 239 13.70 -18.23 -3.83
CA SER A 239 13.19 -19.07 -4.88
C SER A 239 11.79 -19.61 -4.54
N ARG A 240 11.03 -20.01 -5.56
CA ARG A 240 9.68 -20.56 -5.41
C ARG A 240 9.64 -21.76 -4.45
N ASP A 241 10.59 -22.67 -4.57
CA ASP A 241 10.68 -23.89 -3.77
C ASP A 241 11.05 -23.62 -2.30
N GLN A 242 11.78 -22.54 -2.02
CA GLN A 242 12.04 -22.10 -0.63
C GLN A 242 10.74 -21.75 0.09
N LEU A 243 9.75 -21.17 -0.60
CA LEU A 243 8.44 -20.88 0.01
C LEU A 243 7.74 -22.16 0.47
N TYR A 244 7.83 -23.26 -0.29
CA TYR A 244 7.15 -24.53 0.03
C TYR A 244 7.68 -25.22 1.27
N ILE A 245 8.95 -24.96 1.61
CA ILE A 245 9.62 -25.53 2.78
C ILE A 245 9.78 -24.53 3.92
N ALA A 246 9.18 -23.34 3.80
CA ALA A 246 9.21 -22.32 4.84
C ALA A 246 8.47 -22.77 6.11
N ASP A 247 8.93 -22.31 7.27
CA ASP A 247 8.24 -22.53 8.53
C ASP A 247 7.00 -21.64 8.62
N GLU A 248 7.10 -20.38 8.12
CA GLU A 248 6.01 -19.42 7.96
C GLU A 248 6.23 -18.57 6.71
N VAL A 249 5.15 -18.13 6.10
CA VAL A 249 5.16 -17.06 5.08
C VAL A 249 4.08 -16.06 5.46
N PHE A 250 4.38 -14.76 5.33
CA PHE A 250 3.41 -13.70 5.53
C PHE A 250 3.63 -12.55 4.55
N VAL A 251 2.58 -11.79 4.34
CA VAL A 251 2.59 -10.62 3.48
C VAL A 251 2.22 -9.37 4.26
N CYS A 252 2.64 -8.22 3.76
CA CYS A 252 2.30 -6.95 4.36
C CYS A 252 2.08 -5.84 3.34
N GLY A 253 1.19 -4.93 3.70
CA GLY A 253 0.89 -3.73 2.94
C GLY A 253 -0.09 -2.84 3.68
N THR A 254 -0.27 -1.61 3.22
CA THR A 254 -1.17 -0.66 3.87
C THR A 254 -2.61 -1.19 3.98
N ALA A 255 -3.08 -1.88 2.95
CA ALA A 255 -4.43 -2.41 2.90
C ALA A 255 -4.60 -3.71 3.68
N ALA A 256 -3.63 -4.62 3.58
CA ALA A 256 -3.65 -5.94 4.18
C ALA A 256 -3.13 -5.95 5.63
N GLU A 257 -2.31 -4.95 5.99
CA GLU A 257 -1.53 -4.93 7.24
C GLU A 257 -0.55 -6.11 7.31
N VAL A 258 -0.77 -7.11 8.17
CA VAL A 258 0.04 -8.33 8.27
C VAL A 258 -0.87 -9.54 8.16
N VAL A 259 -0.64 -10.40 7.16
CA VAL A 259 -1.47 -11.60 6.92
C VAL A 259 -0.60 -12.80 6.60
N ALA A 260 -0.85 -13.93 7.27
CA ALA A 260 -0.16 -15.18 7.02
C ALA A 260 -0.59 -15.82 5.69
N LEU A 261 0.36 -16.38 4.93
CA LEU A 261 0.09 -17.33 3.84
C LEU A 261 0.19 -18.75 4.39
N CYS A 262 -0.95 -19.41 4.52
CA CYS A 262 -1.03 -20.74 5.14
C CYS A 262 -0.95 -21.89 4.12
N GLU A 263 -1.15 -21.57 2.83
CA GLU A 263 -1.04 -22.49 1.72
C GLU A 263 -0.51 -21.76 0.48
N ILE A 264 0.44 -22.35 -0.22
CA ILE A 264 0.97 -21.85 -1.49
C ILE A 264 0.96 -22.99 -2.51
N ASP A 265 0.35 -22.79 -3.68
CA ASP A 265 0.25 -23.81 -4.74
C ASP A 265 -0.21 -25.17 -4.20
N TRP A 266 -1.34 -25.18 -3.45
CA TRP A 266 -1.93 -26.37 -2.78
C TRP A 266 -1.00 -27.09 -1.80
N ARG A 267 0.08 -26.44 -1.33
CA ARG A 267 1.00 -26.95 -0.30
C ARG A 267 0.83 -26.16 0.97
N LYS A 268 0.56 -26.86 2.07
CA LYS A 268 0.53 -26.22 3.39
C LYS A 268 1.91 -25.67 3.73
N ILE A 269 1.93 -24.44 4.23
CA ILE A 269 3.15 -23.80 4.74
C ILE A 269 3.21 -24.06 6.25
N GLY A 270 4.32 -24.63 6.70
CA GLY A 270 4.49 -25.01 8.10
C GLY A 270 3.33 -25.88 8.60
N ALA A 271 2.63 -25.40 9.62
CA ALA A 271 1.45 -26.10 10.19
C ALA A 271 0.15 -25.83 9.41
N GLY A 272 0.16 -25.10 8.29
CA GLY A 272 -1.05 -24.70 7.53
C GLY A 272 -1.91 -23.67 8.25
N LYS A 273 -1.33 -22.89 9.14
CA LYS A 273 -1.95 -21.80 9.90
C LYS A 273 -0.89 -20.76 10.26
N MET A 274 -1.33 -19.59 10.74
CA MET A 274 -0.43 -18.53 11.20
C MET A 274 0.54 -19.07 12.26
N GLY A 275 1.83 -18.87 12.02
CA GLY A 275 2.88 -19.27 12.94
C GLY A 275 3.19 -18.21 14.01
N PRO A 276 4.04 -18.57 15.00
CA PRO A 276 4.31 -17.71 16.14
C PRO A 276 5.06 -16.42 15.80
N VAL A 277 5.95 -16.43 14.80
CA VAL A 277 6.71 -15.24 14.39
C VAL A 277 5.78 -14.23 13.71
N THR A 278 4.98 -14.69 12.76
CA THR A 278 3.96 -13.86 12.09
C THR A 278 3.00 -13.25 13.11
N ARG A 279 2.53 -14.04 14.06
CA ARG A 279 1.63 -13.57 15.12
C ARG A 279 2.27 -12.51 15.99
N ALA A 280 3.52 -12.68 16.40
CA ALA A 280 4.24 -11.69 17.20
C ALA A 280 4.38 -10.36 16.45
N ILE A 281 4.78 -10.39 15.19
CA ILE A 281 4.89 -9.20 14.35
C ILE A 281 3.53 -8.53 14.13
N GLN A 282 2.47 -9.29 13.88
CA GLN A 282 1.11 -8.79 13.72
C GLN A 282 0.64 -8.06 14.99
N GLN A 283 0.86 -8.64 16.16
CA GLN A 283 0.49 -8.04 17.43
C GLN A 283 1.26 -6.75 17.73
N GLU A 284 2.57 -6.71 17.44
CA GLU A 284 3.36 -5.47 17.59
C GLU A 284 2.89 -4.39 16.62
N PHE A 285 2.56 -4.74 15.38
CA PHE A 285 1.98 -3.81 14.43
C PHE A 285 0.61 -3.28 14.90
N GLU A 286 -0.24 -4.13 15.47
CA GLU A 286 -1.53 -3.72 16.04
C GLU A 286 -1.37 -2.78 17.24
N LYS A 287 -0.43 -3.04 18.14
CA LYS A 287 -0.07 -2.10 19.22
C LYS A 287 0.40 -0.76 18.66
N LEU A 288 1.24 -0.81 17.62
CA LEU A 288 1.78 0.38 16.98
C LEU A 288 0.67 1.27 16.42
N VAL A 289 -0.20 0.73 15.59
CA VAL A 289 -1.26 1.52 14.92
C VAL A 289 -2.40 1.93 15.84
N SER A 290 -2.55 1.26 16.99
CA SER A 290 -3.49 1.68 18.05
C SER A 290 -2.92 2.72 19.02
N GLY A 291 -1.66 3.16 18.82
CA GLY A 291 -1.03 4.18 19.68
C GLY A 291 -0.40 3.63 20.97
N LYS A 292 -0.30 2.30 21.13
CA LYS A 292 0.15 1.60 22.37
C LYS A 292 1.61 1.11 22.31
N HIS A 293 2.33 1.39 21.23
CA HIS A 293 3.72 1.01 21.06
C HIS A 293 4.65 2.21 21.26
N ALA A 294 5.89 2.00 21.72
CA ALA A 294 6.87 3.05 21.92
C ALA A 294 7.12 3.93 20.68
N ARG A 295 7.10 3.31 19.49
CA ARG A 295 7.28 4.01 18.21
C ARG A 295 6.03 4.74 17.71
N SER A 296 4.87 4.57 18.36
CA SER A 296 3.62 5.19 17.90
C SER A 296 3.72 6.71 17.83
N ALA A 297 4.40 7.34 18.79
CA ALA A 297 4.56 8.79 18.82
C ALA A 297 5.35 9.35 17.62
N ALA A 298 6.28 8.57 17.06
CA ALA A 298 7.08 8.95 15.90
C ALA A 298 6.41 8.60 14.55
N TRP A 299 5.54 7.58 14.54
CA TRP A 299 5.02 7.01 13.30
C TRP A 299 3.54 7.28 13.04
N LEU A 300 2.83 7.84 14.03
CA LEU A 300 1.43 8.25 13.94
C LEU A 300 1.33 9.76 13.97
N ALA A 301 0.94 10.37 12.87
CA ALA A 301 0.66 11.80 12.79
C ALA A 301 -0.80 12.06 13.20
N PRO A 302 -1.08 12.75 14.32
CA PRO A 302 -2.44 13.09 14.72
C PRO A 302 -3.14 13.91 13.64
N VAL A 303 -4.41 13.64 13.39
CA VAL A 303 -5.26 14.47 12.53
C VAL A 303 -5.80 15.62 13.36
N PRO A 304 -5.47 16.88 13.03
CA PRO A 304 -6.02 18.04 13.75
C PRO A 304 -7.53 18.12 13.59
N ALA A 305 -8.22 18.62 14.59
CA ALA A 305 -9.62 19.00 14.46
C ALA A 305 -9.76 20.05 13.34
N MET A 306 -10.89 20.02 12.64
CA MET A 306 -11.16 20.99 11.59
C MET A 306 -11.26 22.40 12.16
N ASP A 307 -10.51 23.34 11.60
CA ASP A 307 -10.65 24.75 11.96
C ASP A 307 -12.02 25.24 11.47
N PRO A 308 -12.89 25.78 12.35
CA PRO A 308 -14.21 26.30 11.94
C PRO A 308 -14.14 27.35 10.83
N ALA A 309 -13.00 28.06 10.69
CA ALA A 309 -12.80 29.05 9.64
C ALA A 309 -12.59 28.45 8.24
N THR A 310 -12.21 27.18 8.14
CA THR A 310 -11.96 26.47 6.87
C THR A 310 -13.15 25.60 6.41
N ALA A 311 -14.22 25.58 7.18
CA ALA A 311 -15.44 24.81 6.92
C ALA A 311 -16.47 25.55 6.03
N ARG A 312 -16.10 26.71 5.46
CA ARG A 312 -17.01 27.53 4.61
C ARG A 312 -16.62 27.45 3.14
#